data_13482edf9b06fa8af1459531d48fe636
#
_entry.id   13482edf9b06fa8af1459531d48fe636
#
_cell.length_a   1.000
_cell.length_b   1.000
_cell.length_c   1.000
_cell.angle_alpha   90.00
_cell.angle_beta   90.00
_cell.angle_gamma   90.00
#
_symmetry.space_group_name_H-M   'P 1'
#
loop_
_entity.id
_entity.type
_entity.pdbx_description
1 polymer ?
#
loop_
_entity_poly.entity_id
_entity_poly.type
_entity_poly.pdbx_seq_one_letter_code
_entity_poly.pdbx_strand_id
1 'polypeptide(L)'
;MKRLLTMLLMAATIGCLEASAATTDVQDEKEGQYSLKNGNLTMLIDAAHGGKILSFKYDDKEVLSQLRWPESFGSTFWTSPQKEWYWPPVPEYDKKAYTVEKDGDVLKMTSEVNDKLKFRMRKEFKTDAQDQSIVITYYLINESDETRQVAPWEITRVQNEGGLIFFEAPADSIWPARLMNFKDAYQAAWFATDEAGENRKVNADGTGWLAYCNNGLLLVKRFADLEASQPAPGEAEIQVYLNRGKTYIELESQGAYTTLQPKEELSWTVRWYLVPCDGAAEPSEALLKKAKSLVNR
;
A
#
# COMPACT_ATOMS: atom_id res chain seq x y z
N MET A 1 14.84 -73.54 -33.44
CA MET A 1 14.49 -72.19 -33.80
C MET A 1 14.10 -71.46 -32.49
N LYS A 2 15.03 -70.72 -31.87
CA LYS A 2 14.81 -69.93 -30.63
C LYS A 2 14.59 -68.50 -31.05
N ARG A 3 13.42 -67.90 -30.76
CA ARG A 3 13.14 -66.49 -30.97
C ARG A 3 13.57 -65.74 -29.71
N LEU A 4 14.53 -64.83 -29.86
CA LEU A 4 14.95 -63.88 -28.86
C LEU A 4 13.95 -62.67 -28.84
N LEU A 5 13.37 -62.40 -27.67
CA LEU A 5 12.47 -61.31 -27.48
C LEU A 5 13.30 -60.20 -26.80
N THR A 6 13.57 -59.12 -27.54
CA THR A 6 14.29 -57.95 -27.03
C THR A 6 13.28 -57.00 -26.40
N MET A 7 13.30 -56.86 -25.07
CA MET A 7 12.55 -55.84 -24.35
C MET A 7 13.30 -54.50 -24.41
N LEU A 8 12.67 -53.51 -25.00
CA LEU A 8 13.14 -52.12 -25.01
C LEU A 8 12.62 -51.44 -23.75
N LEU A 9 13.53 -51.12 -22.81
CA LEU A 9 13.20 -50.29 -21.63
C LEU A 9 13.23 -48.82 -22.07
N MET A 10 12.06 -48.16 -22.11
CA MET A 10 11.97 -46.68 -22.19
C MET A 10 12.12 -46.11 -20.79
N ALA A 11 13.24 -45.50 -20.53
CA ALA A 11 13.42 -44.68 -19.35
C ALA A 11 12.75 -43.30 -19.56
N ALA A 12 11.64 -43.06 -18.89
CA ALA A 12 11.03 -41.74 -18.82
C ALA A 12 11.79 -40.88 -17.85
N THR A 13 12.57 -39.93 -18.35
CA THR A 13 13.15 -38.87 -17.54
C THR A 13 12.07 -37.87 -17.17
N ILE A 14 11.61 -37.93 -15.93
CA ILE A 14 10.77 -36.89 -15.35
C ILE A 14 11.73 -35.69 -15.07
N GLY A 15 11.70 -34.72 -15.97
CA GLY A 15 12.33 -33.42 -15.73
C GLY A 15 11.54 -32.72 -14.64
N CYS A 16 12.10 -32.63 -13.42
CA CYS A 16 11.65 -31.65 -12.44
C CYS A 16 11.91 -30.26 -13.02
N LEU A 17 10.84 -29.57 -13.43
CA LEU A 17 10.90 -28.11 -13.54
C LEU A 17 11.06 -27.57 -12.13
N GLU A 18 12.28 -27.20 -11.75
CA GLU A 18 12.51 -26.32 -10.63
C GLU A 18 11.85 -24.97 -11.00
N ALA A 19 10.74 -24.66 -10.32
CA ALA A 19 10.20 -23.31 -10.36
C ALA A 19 11.26 -22.40 -9.75
N SER A 20 12.02 -21.71 -10.60
CA SER A 20 12.91 -20.63 -10.17
C SER A 20 12.05 -19.63 -9.38
N ALA A 21 12.31 -19.49 -8.10
CA ALA A 21 11.73 -18.41 -7.32
C ALA A 21 12.14 -17.11 -8.01
N ALA A 22 11.17 -16.37 -8.51
CA ALA A 22 11.43 -15.09 -9.15
C ALA A 22 12.00 -14.16 -8.09
N THR A 23 13.26 -13.79 -8.24
CA THR A 23 13.94 -12.83 -7.36
C THR A 23 13.40 -11.43 -7.64
N THR A 24 13.24 -10.62 -6.58
CA THR A 24 12.89 -9.20 -6.73
C THR A 24 13.97 -8.49 -7.54
N ASP A 25 13.61 -7.92 -8.68
CA ASP A 25 14.52 -7.13 -9.50
C ASP A 25 14.56 -5.69 -8.95
N VAL A 26 15.59 -5.40 -8.13
CA VAL A 26 15.84 -4.07 -7.55
C VAL A 26 16.89 -3.36 -8.37
N GLN A 27 16.51 -2.30 -9.04
CA GLN A 27 17.40 -1.48 -9.86
C GLN A 27 17.72 -0.15 -9.17
N ASP A 28 18.99 0.27 -9.20
CA ASP A 28 19.41 1.62 -8.83
C ASP A 28 19.14 2.54 -10.01
N GLU A 29 18.28 3.57 -9.81
CA GLU A 29 17.89 4.50 -10.89
C GLU A 29 18.83 5.71 -10.92
N LYS A 30 18.82 6.48 -9.86
CA LYS A 30 19.71 7.62 -9.60
C LYS A 30 19.98 7.69 -8.11
N GLU A 31 20.85 8.58 -7.69
CA GLU A 31 21.21 8.72 -6.28
C GLU A 31 19.99 8.73 -5.35
N GLY A 32 19.90 7.74 -4.45
CA GLY A 32 18.82 7.57 -3.48
C GLY A 32 17.49 7.06 -4.04
N GLN A 33 17.41 6.69 -5.32
CA GLN A 33 16.19 6.13 -5.92
C GLN A 33 16.38 4.69 -6.38
N TYR A 34 15.33 3.88 -6.16
CA TYR A 34 15.32 2.44 -6.44
C TYR A 34 14.02 2.07 -7.12
N SER A 35 14.09 1.21 -8.12
CA SER A 35 12.89 0.63 -8.72
C SER A 35 12.79 -0.87 -8.47
N LEU A 36 11.55 -1.34 -8.25
CA LEU A 36 11.19 -2.75 -8.21
C LEU A 36 10.33 -3.07 -9.41
N LYS A 37 10.64 -4.17 -10.11
CA LYS A 37 9.84 -4.65 -11.24
C LYS A 37 9.26 -6.04 -10.97
N ASN A 38 7.99 -6.22 -11.32
CA ASN A 38 7.29 -7.51 -11.25
C ASN A 38 6.36 -7.65 -12.47
N GLY A 39 6.84 -8.28 -13.53
CA GLY A 39 6.13 -8.32 -14.81
C GLY A 39 5.90 -6.91 -15.36
N ASN A 40 4.62 -6.54 -15.53
CA ASN A 40 4.22 -5.21 -16.00
C ASN A 40 4.21 -4.12 -14.89
N LEU A 41 4.46 -4.52 -13.63
CA LEU A 41 4.49 -3.59 -12.51
C LEU A 41 5.87 -2.96 -12.36
N THR A 42 5.89 -1.65 -12.14
CA THR A 42 7.11 -0.93 -11.74
C THR A 42 6.78 0.03 -10.60
N MET A 43 7.52 -0.08 -9.48
CA MET A 43 7.42 0.82 -8.33
C MET A 43 8.72 1.57 -8.16
N LEU A 44 8.66 2.91 -8.10
CA LEU A 44 9.83 3.78 -7.85
C LEU A 44 9.80 4.30 -6.42
N ILE A 45 10.89 4.12 -5.69
CA ILE A 45 11.02 4.48 -4.27
C ILE A 45 12.17 5.45 -4.10
N ASP A 46 12.00 6.47 -3.26
CA ASP A 46 12.97 7.51 -2.97
C ASP A 46 13.45 7.45 -1.52
N ALA A 47 14.60 6.83 -1.31
CA ALA A 47 15.23 6.75 0.00
C ALA A 47 15.72 8.12 0.49
N ALA A 48 16.00 9.08 -0.39
CA ALA A 48 16.47 10.41 -0.01
C ALA A 48 15.38 11.25 0.71
N HIS A 49 14.10 10.88 0.54
CA HIS A 49 12.97 11.60 1.12
C HIS A 49 12.00 10.65 1.84
N GLY A 50 12.41 10.11 2.98
CA GLY A 50 11.55 9.30 3.85
C GLY A 50 11.17 7.93 3.28
N GLY A 51 11.92 7.40 2.30
CA GLY A 51 11.57 6.15 1.62
C GLY A 51 10.16 6.19 1.01
N LYS A 52 9.80 7.32 0.36
CA LYS A 52 8.50 7.50 -0.31
C LYS A 52 8.41 6.67 -1.57
N ILE A 53 7.20 6.16 -1.87
CA ILE A 53 6.88 5.60 -3.17
C ILE A 53 6.49 6.77 -4.08
N LEU A 54 7.30 7.05 -5.11
CA LEU A 54 7.08 8.17 -6.02
C LEU A 54 6.18 7.83 -7.19
N SER A 55 6.18 6.56 -7.61
CA SER A 55 5.50 6.09 -8.81
C SER A 55 5.09 4.63 -8.63
N PHE A 56 3.92 4.28 -9.15
CA PHE A 56 3.50 2.89 -9.30
C PHE A 56 2.77 2.73 -10.63
N LYS A 57 3.34 1.93 -11.51
CA LYS A 57 2.90 1.81 -12.89
C LYS A 57 2.54 0.38 -13.25
N TYR A 58 1.59 0.28 -14.18
CA TYR A 58 1.36 -0.91 -15.00
C TYR A 58 1.75 -0.55 -16.44
N ASP A 59 2.80 -1.18 -16.97
CA ASP A 59 3.52 -0.72 -18.14
C ASP A 59 3.93 0.77 -17.97
N ASP A 60 3.54 1.64 -18.89
CA ASP A 60 3.83 3.08 -18.82
C ASP A 60 2.76 3.91 -18.11
N LYS A 61 1.64 3.28 -17.66
CA LYS A 61 0.51 3.99 -17.06
C LYS A 61 0.72 4.18 -15.57
N GLU A 62 0.69 5.42 -15.12
CA GLU A 62 0.87 5.84 -13.72
C GLU A 62 -0.46 5.88 -12.97
N VAL A 63 -0.49 5.37 -11.72
CA VAL A 63 -1.67 5.43 -10.85
C VAL A 63 -1.54 6.46 -9.73
N LEU A 64 -0.33 6.79 -9.29
CA LEU A 64 -0.11 7.78 -8.25
C LEU A 64 -0.19 9.21 -8.80
N SER A 65 -0.64 10.14 -7.97
CA SER A 65 -0.54 11.57 -8.29
C SER A 65 0.92 11.98 -8.45
N GLN A 66 1.24 12.63 -9.56
CA GLN A 66 2.56 13.18 -9.83
C GLN A 66 2.68 14.66 -9.39
N LEU A 67 1.62 15.20 -8.79
CA LEU A 67 1.64 16.53 -8.21
C LEU A 67 2.45 16.53 -6.91
N ARG A 68 3.29 17.55 -6.76
CA ARG A 68 4.09 17.80 -5.54
C ARG A 68 3.58 19.04 -4.85
N TRP A 69 2.65 18.89 -3.94
CA TRP A 69 1.96 19.99 -3.24
C TRP A 69 2.41 20.09 -1.80
N PRO A 70 2.92 21.21 -1.43
CA PRO A 70 4.31 21.64 -1.56
C PRO A 70 5.27 20.51 -1.15
N GLU A 71 4.91 19.69 -0.16
CA GLU A 71 5.69 18.55 0.34
C GLU A 71 4.87 17.26 0.40
N SER A 72 3.58 17.34 0.04
CA SER A 72 2.66 16.20 -0.01
C SER A 72 2.70 15.57 -1.39
N PHE A 73 3.43 14.45 -1.56
CA PHE A 73 3.57 13.73 -2.82
C PHE A 73 3.83 12.23 -2.58
N GLY A 74 3.51 11.42 -3.58
CA GLY A 74 3.74 9.98 -3.56
C GLY A 74 2.97 9.25 -2.46
N SER A 75 3.49 8.10 -2.03
CA SER A 75 3.01 7.41 -0.84
C SER A 75 4.03 7.49 0.28
N THR A 76 3.55 7.73 1.48
CA THR A 76 4.37 7.90 2.69
C THR A 76 3.85 7.01 3.81
N PHE A 77 4.63 6.91 4.88
CA PHE A 77 4.31 6.11 6.05
C PHE A 77 4.61 6.90 7.33
N TRP A 78 3.61 7.03 8.22
CA TRP A 78 3.70 7.78 9.46
C TRP A 78 3.27 6.93 10.66
N THR A 79 3.46 7.47 11.85
CA THR A 79 2.89 6.92 13.10
C THR A 79 1.49 7.49 13.31
N SER A 80 0.59 6.66 13.85
CA SER A 80 -0.73 7.05 14.31
C SER A 80 -0.81 6.87 15.84
N PRO A 81 -1.53 7.75 16.57
CA PRO A 81 -2.39 8.84 16.10
C PRO A 81 -1.62 10.14 15.75
N GLN A 82 -2.12 10.86 14.77
CA GLN A 82 -1.50 12.13 14.32
C GLN A 82 -1.39 13.18 15.45
N LYS A 83 -2.28 13.17 16.41
CA LYS A 83 -2.29 14.10 17.56
C LYS A 83 -1.00 14.09 18.41
N GLU A 84 -0.14 13.06 18.27
CA GLU A 84 1.12 12.98 19.01
C GLU A 84 2.21 13.87 18.40
N TRP A 85 2.11 14.20 17.11
CA TRP A 85 3.13 14.99 16.41
C TRP A 85 2.56 16.20 15.64
N TYR A 86 1.25 16.23 15.36
CA TYR A 86 0.56 17.28 14.61
C TYR A 86 1.15 17.49 13.19
N TRP A 87 0.77 18.58 12.54
CA TRP A 87 1.34 18.99 11.25
C TRP A 87 2.48 19.99 11.47
N PRO A 88 3.59 19.96 10.70
CA PRO A 88 3.89 19.07 9.57
C PRO A 88 4.36 17.68 10.00
N PRO A 89 4.46 16.71 9.04
CA PRO A 89 4.98 15.37 9.31
C PRO A 89 6.40 15.39 9.89
N VAL A 90 6.69 14.40 10.73
CA VAL A 90 7.99 14.21 11.37
C VAL A 90 9.10 14.11 10.32
N PRO A 91 10.12 14.98 10.34
CA PRO A 91 11.13 15.03 9.27
C PRO A 91 11.90 13.71 9.08
N GLU A 92 12.22 13.00 10.17
CA GLU A 92 12.91 11.71 10.12
C GLU A 92 12.10 10.65 9.35
N TYR A 93 10.78 10.76 9.35
CA TYR A 93 9.89 9.79 8.71
C TYR A 93 9.52 10.19 7.29
N ASP A 94 9.50 11.48 6.98
CA ASP A 94 8.91 12.01 5.75
C ASP A 94 9.88 12.72 4.81
N LYS A 95 10.98 13.31 5.32
CA LYS A 95 11.87 14.20 4.55
C LYS A 95 13.33 13.78 4.53
N LYS A 96 13.84 13.21 5.63
CA LYS A 96 15.24 12.82 5.72
C LYS A 96 15.52 11.55 4.94
N ALA A 97 16.78 11.38 4.54
CA ALA A 97 17.23 10.19 3.87
C ALA A 97 17.19 8.97 4.80
N TYR A 98 16.76 7.84 4.27
CA TYR A 98 16.82 6.54 4.92
C TYR A 98 18.12 5.82 4.52
N THR A 99 18.69 5.07 5.43
CA THR A 99 19.73 4.10 5.09
C THR A 99 19.13 2.96 4.30
N VAL A 100 19.88 2.47 3.30
CA VAL A 100 19.40 1.43 2.37
C VAL A 100 20.27 0.20 2.48
N GLU A 101 19.65 -0.95 2.54
CA GLU A 101 20.25 -2.27 2.50
C GLU A 101 19.50 -3.15 1.50
N LYS A 102 20.23 -3.90 0.67
CA LYS A 102 19.68 -4.96 -0.19
C LYS A 102 20.00 -6.30 0.46
N ASP A 103 18.99 -7.02 0.91
CA ASP A 103 19.12 -8.31 1.57
C ASP A 103 18.36 -9.37 0.76
N GLY A 104 19.12 -10.07 -0.08
CA GLY A 104 18.54 -11.02 -1.04
C GLY A 104 17.58 -10.33 -2.00
N ASP A 105 16.31 -10.70 -1.89
CA ASP A 105 15.21 -10.17 -2.70
C ASP A 105 14.42 -9.03 -2.02
N VAL A 106 14.93 -8.49 -0.90
CA VAL A 106 14.29 -7.44 -0.13
C VAL A 106 15.11 -6.15 -0.18
N LEU A 107 14.46 -5.06 -0.54
CA LEU A 107 14.99 -3.70 -0.40
C LEU A 107 14.56 -3.15 0.96
N LYS A 108 15.51 -2.97 1.88
CA LYS A 108 15.25 -2.41 3.22
C LYS A 108 15.65 -0.95 3.27
N MET A 109 14.81 -0.14 3.88
CA MET A 109 15.05 1.29 4.10
C MET A 109 14.74 1.64 5.55
N THR A 110 15.69 2.23 6.27
CA THR A 110 15.59 2.50 7.71
C THR A 110 15.82 3.98 8.01
N SER A 111 14.90 4.60 8.76
CA SER A 111 14.97 6.00 9.18
C SER A 111 15.98 6.20 10.32
N GLU A 112 16.33 7.46 10.57
CA GLU A 112 16.83 7.88 11.87
C GLU A 112 15.73 7.72 12.94
N VAL A 113 16.13 7.70 14.21
CA VAL A 113 15.19 7.78 15.35
C VAL A 113 14.71 9.23 15.49
N ASN A 114 13.40 9.45 15.63
CA ASN A 114 12.91 10.76 16.00
C ASN A 114 13.10 11.02 17.51
N ASP A 115 13.72 12.13 17.86
CA ASP A 115 14.08 12.44 19.24
C ASP A 115 12.88 12.64 20.17
N LYS A 116 11.76 13.10 19.65
CA LYS A 116 10.54 13.36 20.45
C LYS A 116 9.71 12.09 20.61
N LEU A 117 9.41 11.40 19.51
CA LEU A 117 8.54 10.22 19.51
C LEU A 117 9.28 8.95 19.90
N LYS A 118 10.62 8.93 19.74
CA LYS A 118 11.48 7.77 20.03
C LYS A 118 11.14 6.52 19.24
N PHE A 119 10.54 6.67 18.05
CA PHE A 119 10.36 5.59 17.11
C PHE A 119 11.37 5.67 15.96
N ARG A 120 11.78 4.52 15.48
CA ARG A 120 12.47 4.30 14.22
C ARG A 120 11.54 3.59 13.26
N MET A 121 11.58 3.96 11.99
CA MET A 121 10.84 3.28 10.95
C MET A 121 11.77 2.42 10.10
N ARG A 122 11.30 1.23 9.71
CA ARG A 122 11.88 0.43 8.65
C ARG A 122 10.81 0.07 7.65
N LYS A 123 11.14 0.11 6.37
CA LYS A 123 10.30 -0.29 5.25
C LYS A 123 11.02 -1.38 4.48
N GLU A 124 10.33 -2.47 4.19
CA GLU A 124 10.85 -3.57 3.40
C GLU A 124 9.98 -3.76 2.17
N PHE A 125 10.60 -3.73 1.00
CA PHE A 125 9.91 -3.85 -0.28
C PHE A 125 10.39 -5.12 -0.98
N LYS A 126 9.44 -5.90 -1.47
CA LYS A 126 9.72 -7.07 -2.31
C LYS A 126 8.62 -7.31 -3.32
N THR A 127 8.93 -8.04 -4.36
CA THR A 127 7.94 -8.52 -5.34
C THR A 127 7.40 -9.88 -4.94
N ASP A 128 6.15 -10.14 -5.28
CA ASP A 128 5.55 -11.47 -5.23
C ASP A 128 5.12 -11.84 -6.65
N ALA A 129 5.96 -12.63 -7.34
CA ALA A 129 5.72 -13.00 -8.74
C ALA A 129 4.53 -13.94 -8.90
N GLN A 130 4.25 -14.80 -7.91
CA GLN A 130 3.11 -15.71 -7.92
C GLN A 130 1.80 -14.94 -7.82
N ASP A 131 1.77 -13.92 -6.95
CA ASP A 131 0.59 -13.11 -6.68
C ASP A 131 0.52 -11.85 -7.57
N GLN A 132 1.58 -11.57 -8.33
CA GLN A 132 1.71 -10.37 -9.17
C GLN A 132 1.44 -9.07 -8.38
N SER A 133 2.06 -8.96 -7.22
CA SER A 133 1.95 -7.83 -6.31
C SER A 133 3.31 -7.27 -5.90
N ILE A 134 3.31 -6.05 -5.37
CA ILE A 134 4.41 -5.51 -4.57
C ILE A 134 3.99 -5.62 -3.10
N VAL A 135 4.87 -6.22 -2.30
CA VAL A 135 4.66 -6.41 -0.86
C VAL A 135 5.52 -5.41 -0.12
N ILE A 136 4.88 -4.63 0.74
CA ILE A 136 5.55 -3.63 1.56
C ILE A 136 5.29 -4.00 3.02
N THR A 137 6.35 -4.25 3.78
CA THR A 137 6.25 -4.44 5.22
C THR A 137 6.84 -3.24 5.93
N TYR A 138 6.02 -2.57 6.70
CA TYR A 138 6.37 -1.44 7.53
C TYR A 138 6.66 -1.91 8.95
N TYR A 139 7.69 -1.33 9.57
CA TYR A 139 8.06 -1.61 10.95
C TYR A 139 8.10 -0.31 11.74
N LEU A 140 7.58 -0.35 12.96
CA LEU A 140 7.73 0.69 13.96
C LEU A 140 8.48 0.11 15.15
N ILE A 141 9.65 0.66 15.44
CA ILE A 141 10.57 0.17 16.48
C ILE A 141 10.56 1.19 17.61
N ASN A 142 10.21 0.75 18.81
CA ASN A 142 10.24 1.58 20.01
C ASN A 142 11.67 1.71 20.52
N GLU A 143 12.32 2.83 20.21
CA GLU A 143 13.71 3.11 20.64
C GLU A 143 13.80 3.79 22.03
N SER A 144 12.65 4.00 22.70
CA SER A 144 12.63 4.54 24.06
C SER A 144 12.90 3.49 25.12
N ASP A 145 13.06 3.93 26.35
CA ASP A 145 13.15 3.07 27.55
C ASP A 145 11.79 2.90 28.24
N GLU A 146 10.70 3.35 27.59
CA GLU A 146 9.34 3.30 28.09
C GLU A 146 8.44 2.46 27.19
N THR A 147 7.40 1.87 27.77
CA THR A 147 6.32 1.25 27.01
C THR A 147 5.56 2.32 26.23
N ARG A 148 5.37 2.14 24.92
CA ARG A 148 4.69 3.07 24.03
C ARG A 148 3.57 2.39 23.29
N GLN A 149 2.58 3.17 22.85
CA GLN A 149 1.54 2.70 21.95
C GLN A 149 1.63 3.44 20.63
N VAL A 150 1.43 2.72 19.53
CA VAL A 150 1.54 3.27 18.17
C VAL A 150 0.78 2.40 17.18
N ALA A 151 0.25 3.01 16.13
CA ALA A 151 -0.25 2.28 14.97
C ALA A 151 0.51 2.68 13.70
N PRO A 152 0.69 1.75 12.74
CA PRO A 152 1.22 2.03 11.42
C PRO A 152 0.15 2.75 10.58
N TRP A 153 0.57 3.74 9.78
CA TRP A 153 -0.32 4.54 8.95
C TRP A 153 0.32 4.84 7.59
N GLU A 154 -0.25 4.24 6.53
CA GLU A 154 0.18 4.45 5.16
C GLU A 154 -0.76 5.41 4.43
N ILE A 155 -0.20 6.42 3.76
CA ILE A 155 -0.92 7.45 3.02
C ILE A 155 -0.48 7.43 1.57
N THR A 156 -1.40 7.19 0.64
CA THR A 156 -1.12 7.10 -0.80
C THR A 156 -1.88 8.15 -1.57
N ARG A 157 -1.17 9.03 -2.29
CA ARG A 157 -1.79 10.12 -3.04
C ARG A 157 -2.07 9.70 -4.47
N VAL A 158 -3.34 9.81 -4.86
CA VAL A 158 -3.83 9.54 -6.22
C VAL A 158 -4.47 10.80 -6.82
N GLN A 159 -4.74 10.78 -8.12
CA GLN A 159 -5.35 11.92 -8.81
C GLN A 159 -6.79 12.16 -8.33
N ASN A 160 -7.16 13.44 -8.16
CA ASN A 160 -8.51 13.87 -7.83
C ASN A 160 -9.30 14.30 -9.07
N GLU A 161 -9.29 13.50 -10.12
CA GLU A 161 -10.07 13.75 -11.34
C GLU A 161 -10.40 12.43 -12.02
N GLY A 162 -11.70 12.16 -12.20
CA GLY A 162 -12.19 10.98 -12.90
C GLY A 162 -11.96 9.65 -12.18
N GLY A 163 -11.62 9.68 -10.89
CA GLY A 163 -11.34 8.49 -10.11
C GLY A 163 -12.56 7.95 -9.37
N LEU A 164 -12.52 6.68 -9.01
CA LEU A 164 -13.52 5.98 -8.23
C LEU A 164 -12.84 5.24 -7.09
N ILE A 165 -13.17 5.60 -5.85
CA ILE A 165 -12.66 4.96 -4.63
C ILE A 165 -13.74 4.02 -4.12
N PHE A 166 -13.36 2.82 -3.66
CA PHE A 166 -14.32 1.89 -3.06
C PHE A 166 -13.66 0.88 -2.12
N PHE A 167 -14.45 0.44 -1.16
CA PHE A 167 -14.09 -0.57 -0.15
C PHE A 167 -15.37 -1.17 0.45
N GLU A 168 -15.26 -2.31 1.11
CA GLU A 168 -16.42 -2.91 1.79
C GLU A 168 -16.65 -2.24 3.14
N ALA A 169 -17.70 -1.44 3.20
CA ALA A 169 -18.31 -0.88 4.40
C ALA A 169 -19.68 -0.33 3.99
N PRO A 170 -20.67 -0.26 4.90
CA PRO A 170 -21.88 0.51 4.63
C PRO A 170 -21.57 1.99 4.51
N ALA A 171 -22.10 2.67 3.47
CA ALA A 171 -21.81 4.09 3.26
C ALA A 171 -22.31 4.99 4.41
N ASP A 172 -23.35 4.58 5.14
CA ASP A 172 -23.89 5.28 6.30
C ASP A 172 -23.05 5.07 7.58
N SER A 173 -22.13 4.10 7.60
CA SER A 173 -21.16 3.90 8.68
C SER A 173 -19.95 4.81 8.56
N ILE A 174 -19.74 5.49 7.42
CA ILE A 174 -18.61 6.40 7.18
C ILE A 174 -18.83 7.71 7.94
N TRP A 175 -17.80 8.14 8.66
CA TRP A 175 -17.89 9.36 9.48
C TRP A 175 -16.74 10.36 9.23
N PRO A 176 -16.93 11.69 9.35
CA PRO A 176 -18.23 12.37 9.61
C PRO A 176 -19.23 12.11 8.50
N ALA A 177 -20.50 11.90 8.92
CA ALA A 177 -21.56 11.59 7.98
C ALA A 177 -21.76 12.74 6.96
N ARG A 178 -21.98 12.39 5.69
CA ARG A 178 -22.31 13.30 4.58
C ARG A 178 -21.19 14.29 4.20
N LEU A 179 -19.99 14.16 4.74
CA LEU A 179 -18.89 15.04 4.37
C LEU A 179 -18.38 14.73 2.95
N MET A 180 -18.40 13.47 2.56
CA MET A 180 -18.16 12.98 1.21
C MET A 180 -19.34 12.11 0.77
N ASN A 181 -19.73 12.21 -0.50
CA ASN A 181 -20.93 11.54 -1.01
C ASN A 181 -20.64 10.09 -1.42
N PHE A 182 -20.36 9.25 -0.42
CA PHE A 182 -20.30 7.81 -0.64
C PHE A 182 -21.69 7.24 -0.93
N LYS A 183 -21.75 6.29 -1.85
CA LYS A 183 -22.98 5.60 -2.26
C LYS A 183 -22.81 4.10 -2.05
N ASP A 184 -23.85 3.43 -1.54
CA ASP A 184 -23.88 1.97 -1.47
C ASP A 184 -24.22 1.38 -2.83
N ALA A 185 -23.39 0.47 -3.31
CA ALA A 185 -23.69 -0.41 -4.42
C ALA A 185 -22.92 -1.73 -4.27
N TYR A 186 -23.58 -2.85 -4.59
CA TYR A 186 -22.94 -4.17 -4.59
C TYR A 186 -22.25 -4.55 -3.26
N GLN A 187 -22.79 -4.12 -2.11
CA GLN A 187 -22.24 -4.33 -0.77
C GLN A 187 -20.88 -3.63 -0.51
N ALA A 188 -20.64 -2.52 -1.16
CA ALA A 188 -19.47 -1.68 -0.96
C ALA A 188 -19.85 -0.20 -0.98
N ALA A 189 -19.07 0.63 -0.32
CA ALA A 189 -19.13 2.07 -0.37
C ALA A 189 -18.30 2.60 -1.53
N TRP A 190 -18.87 3.49 -2.34
CA TRP A 190 -18.27 4.03 -3.56
C TRP A 190 -18.27 5.54 -3.53
N PHE A 191 -17.15 6.16 -3.86
CA PHE A 191 -17.00 7.60 -3.99
C PHE A 191 -16.38 7.94 -5.35
N ALA A 192 -17.17 8.57 -6.22
CA ALA A 192 -16.65 9.20 -7.43
C ALA A 192 -15.99 10.53 -7.05
N THR A 193 -14.73 10.71 -7.45
CA THR A 193 -13.95 11.90 -7.09
C THR A 193 -14.63 13.16 -7.59
N ASP A 194 -14.71 14.16 -6.73
CA ASP A 194 -15.33 15.45 -7.01
C ASP A 194 -14.37 16.63 -6.73
N GLU A 195 -14.75 17.83 -7.13
CA GLU A 195 -14.00 19.02 -6.80
C GLU A 195 -14.33 19.47 -5.39
N ALA A 196 -13.34 19.44 -4.49
CA ALA A 196 -13.47 19.92 -3.14
C ALA A 196 -13.21 21.43 -3.05
N GLY A 197 -14.18 22.21 -2.57
CA GLY A 197 -13.98 23.62 -2.20
C GLY A 197 -13.10 23.77 -0.95
N GLU A 198 -13.07 22.76 -0.09
CA GLU A 198 -12.33 22.67 1.17
C GLU A 198 -11.73 21.27 1.35
N ASN A 199 -10.81 21.15 2.29
CA ASN A 199 -10.26 19.86 2.68
C ASN A 199 -11.32 19.03 3.40
N ARG A 200 -11.46 17.75 3.02
CA ARG A 200 -12.42 16.82 3.64
C ARG A 200 -11.71 15.52 3.98
N LYS A 201 -11.99 14.99 5.15
CA LYS A 201 -11.48 13.67 5.58
C LYS A 201 -12.62 12.85 6.17
N VAL A 202 -12.75 11.63 5.74
CA VAL A 202 -13.67 10.64 6.28
C VAL A 202 -12.94 9.40 6.76
N ASN A 203 -13.58 8.68 7.65
CA ASN A 203 -13.08 7.48 8.30
C ASN A 203 -14.08 6.35 8.07
N ALA A 204 -13.59 5.13 7.95
CA ALA A 204 -14.38 3.94 7.81
C ALA A 204 -13.72 2.74 8.51
N ASP A 205 -14.56 1.84 8.99
CA ASP A 205 -14.20 0.48 9.37
C ASP A 205 -14.47 -0.39 8.14
N GLY A 206 -13.41 -0.96 7.56
CA GLY A 206 -13.49 -1.71 6.29
C GLY A 206 -13.38 -3.21 6.51
N THR A 207 -12.79 -3.91 5.56
CA THR A 207 -12.52 -5.35 5.60
C THR A 207 -11.11 -5.66 5.09
N GLY A 208 -10.12 -4.85 5.48
CA GLY A 208 -8.70 -5.08 5.17
C GLY A 208 -8.29 -4.74 3.74
N TRP A 209 -9.06 -3.95 3.01
CA TRP A 209 -8.68 -3.50 1.67
C TRP A 209 -9.34 -2.19 1.24
N LEU A 210 -8.67 -1.50 0.34
CA LEU A 210 -9.10 -0.22 -0.25
C LEU A 210 -8.70 -0.20 -1.73
N ALA A 211 -9.61 0.23 -2.61
CA ALA A 211 -9.40 0.27 -4.05
C ALA A 211 -9.62 1.66 -4.66
N TYR A 212 -8.88 1.92 -5.73
CA TYR A 212 -9.01 3.12 -6.56
C TYR A 212 -8.94 2.74 -8.05
N CYS A 213 -9.93 3.19 -8.80
CA CYS A 213 -9.97 3.00 -10.24
C CYS A 213 -9.87 4.34 -10.97
N ASN A 214 -8.93 4.47 -11.89
CA ASN A 214 -8.77 5.66 -12.74
C ASN A 214 -7.96 5.33 -14.00
N ASN A 215 -8.21 6.01 -15.11
CA ASN A 215 -7.44 5.91 -16.35
C ASN A 215 -7.23 4.48 -16.87
N GLY A 216 -8.21 3.60 -16.67
CA GLY A 216 -8.14 2.20 -17.08
C GLY A 216 -7.24 1.34 -16.21
N LEU A 217 -6.91 1.78 -14.99
CA LEU A 217 -6.18 1.06 -13.97
C LEU A 217 -7.00 0.89 -12.70
N LEU A 218 -6.88 -0.27 -12.07
CA LEU A 218 -7.39 -0.58 -10.75
C LEU A 218 -6.22 -0.83 -9.80
N LEU A 219 -6.03 0.07 -8.85
CA LEU A 219 -5.18 -0.09 -7.69
C LEU A 219 -5.97 -0.76 -6.58
N VAL A 220 -5.46 -1.82 -5.99
CA VAL A 220 -6.00 -2.42 -4.77
C VAL A 220 -4.88 -2.53 -3.74
N LYS A 221 -5.14 -2.04 -2.54
CA LYS A 221 -4.27 -2.18 -1.37
C LYS A 221 -4.95 -3.14 -0.41
N ARG A 222 -4.24 -4.23 -0.04
CA ARG A 222 -4.71 -5.22 0.93
C ARG A 222 -3.81 -5.19 2.16
N PHE A 223 -4.42 -5.18 3.33
CA PHE A 223 -3.78 -5.14 4.63
C PHE A 223 -4.55 -6.02 5.62
N ALA A 224 -4.12 -6.10 6.87
CA ALA A 224 -4.85 -6.83 7.89
C ALA A 224 -6.16 -6.09 8.23
N ASP A 225 -7.26 -6.82 8.19
CA ASP A 225 -8.58 -6.37 8.67
C ASP A 225 -8.53 -6.08 10.17
N LEU A 226 -9.18 -5.03 10.62
CA LEU A 226 -9.24 -4.61 12.01
C LEU A 226 -10.66 -4.68 12.55
N GLU A 227 -10.77 -5.08 13.81
CA GLU A 227 -11.98 -4.80 14.58
C GLU A 227 -12.08 -3.30 14.85
N ALA A 228 -13.28 -2.73 14.86
CA ALA A 228 -13.54 -1.30 15.05
C ALA A 228 -12.89 -0.66 16.30
N SER A 229 -12.50 -1.46 17.29
CA SER A 229 -11.81 -1.03 18.51
C SER A 229 -10.29 -0.99 18.42
N GLN A 230 -9.70 -1.52 17.35
CA GLN A 230 -8.25 -1.68 17.22
C GLN A 230 -7.50 -0.47 16.64
N PRO A 231 -8.10 0.43 15.84
CA PRO A 231 -7.43 1.67 15.44
C PRO A 231 -7.04 2.55 16.64
N ALA A 232 -6.07 3.44 16.43
CA ALA A 232 -5.69 4.42 17.45
C ALA A 232 -6.87 5.35 17.80
N PRO A 233 -6.94 5.90 19.03
CA PRO A 233 -8.05 6.74 19.44
C PRO A 233 -8.31 7.94 18.54
N GLY A 234 -9.48 7.98 17.91
CA GLY A 234 -9.90 9.01 16.97
C GLY A 234 -9.50 8.76 15.51
N GLU A 235 -8.89 7.61 15.25
CA GLU A 235 -8.48 7.16 13.91
C GLU A 235 -9.34 5.99 13.42
N ALA A 236 -9.09 5.50 12.22
CA ALA A 236 -9.82 4.40 11.60
C ALA A 236 -8.92 3.51 10.74
N GLU A 237 -9.37 2.29 10.44
CA GLU A 237 -8.69 1.37 9.54
C GLU A 237 -8.51 1.97 8.14
N ILE A 238 -9.57 2.56 7.59
CA ILE A 238 -9.57 3.24 6.30
C ILE A 238 -9.89 4.72 6.52
N GLN A 239 -9.11 5.58 5.87
CA GLN A 239 -9.39 7.00 5.82
C GLN A 239 -9.24 7.49 4.37
N VAL A 240 -10.09 8.41 3.97
CA VAL A 240 -10.01 9.08 2.68
C VAL A 240 -9.95 10.58 2.92
N TYR A 241 -8.83 11.19 2.52
CA TYR A 241 -8.67 12.64 2.60
C TYR A 241 -8.67 13.25 1.20
N LEU A 242 -9.50 14.24 1.00
CA LEU A 242 -9.62 15.00 -0.24
C LEU A 242 -9.04 16.39 -0.02
N ASN A 243 -7.95 16.69 -0.72
CA ASN A 243 -7.36 18.01 -0.68
C ASN A 243 -8.17 18.97 -1.57
N ARG A 244 -8.34 20.22 -1.13
CA ARG A 244 -9.13 21.23 -1.84
C ARG A 244 -8.70 21.41 -3.30
N GLY A 245 -9.66 21.67 -4.16
CA GLY A 245 -9.44 21.77 -5.61
C GLY A 245 -9.23 20.39 -6.25
N LYS A 246 -8.75 20.37 -7.48
CA LYS A 246 -8.41 19.14 -8.21
C LYS A 246 -6.93 18.80 -8.03
N THR A 247 -6.48 18.63 -6.79
CA THR A 247 -5.07 18.38 -6.49
C THR A 247 -4.81 16.87 -6.33
N TYR A 248 -5.12 16.30 -5.18
CA TYR A 248 -4.97 14.87 -4.91
C TYR A 248 -6.01 14.39 -3.90
N ILE A 249 -6.18 13.08 -3.86
CA ILE A 249 -6.87 12.36 -2.80
C ILE A 249 -5.84 11.45 -2.12
N GLU A 250 -5.95 11.32 -0.80
CA GLU A 250 -5.20 10.36 -0.01
C GLU A 250 -6.05 9.13 0.25
N LEU A 251 -5.51 7.98 -0.14
CA LEU A 251 -5.98 6.66 0.22
C LEU A 251 -5.17 6.22 1.42
N GLU A 252 -5.78 6.21 2.58
CA GLU A 252 -5.09 5.96 3.83
C GLU A 252 -5.53 4.62 4.43
N SER A 253 -4.58 3.88 4.99
CA SER A 253 -4.85 2.65 5.71
C SER A 253 -4.01 2.59 6.99
N GLN A 254 -4.58 2.06 8.05
CA GLN A 254 -3.93 1.94 9.35
C GLN A 254 -3.95 0.50 9.83
N GLY A 255 -2.93 0.11 10.61
CA GLY A 255 -2.92 -1.12 11.36
C GLY A 255 -3.33 -0.91 12.82
N ALA A 256 -3.33 -1.98 13.59
CA ALA A 256 -3.77 -1.97 14.99
C ALA A 256 -2.89 -1.08 15.88
N TYR A 257 -3.55 -0.37 16.80
CA TYR A 257 -2.89 0.42 17.85
C TYR A 257 -2.28 -0.51 18.88
N THR A 258 -0.98 -0.71 18.81
CA THR A 258 -0.24 -1.76 19.50
C THR A 258 0.63 -1.19 20.61
N THR A 259 0.67 -1.88 21.75
CA THR A 259 1.59 -1.59 22.85
C THR A 259 2.94 -2.26 22.60
N LEU A 260 4.01 -1.47 22.58
CA LEU A 260 5.39 -1.93 22.40
C LEU A 260 6.21 -1.68 23.65
N GLN A 261 6.86 -2.72 24.16
CA GLN A 261 7.86 -2.60 25.20
C GLN A 261 9.11 -1.87 24.67
N PRO A 262 10.03 -1.41 25.55
CA PRO A 262 11.33 -0.87 25.11
C PRO A 262 12.04 -1.83 24.15
N LYS A 263 12.50 -1.30 23.01
CA LYS A 263 13.20 -2.03 21.93
C LYS A 263 12.36 -3.07 21.17
N GLU A 264 11.08 -3.16 21.46
CA GLU A 264 10.16 -3.99 20.70
C GLU A 264 9.77 -3.34 19.38
N GLU A 265 9.48 -4.16 18.37
CA GLU A 265 8.99 -3.71 17.09
C GLU A 265 7.63 -4.33 16.74
N LEU A 266 6.80 -3.60 16.03
CA LEU A 266 5.65 -4.14 15.33
C LEU A 266 5.93 -4.17 13.83
N SER A 267 5.36 -5.14 13.14
CA SER A 267 5.34 -5.19 11.68
C SER A 267 3.92 -5.16 11.15
N TRP A 268 3.74 -4.49 10.02
CA TRP A 268 2.46 -4.41 9.33
C TRP A 268 2.68 -4.45 7.82
N THR A 269 1.98 -5.36 7.12
CA THR A 269 2.21 -5.61 5.70
C THR A 269 1.03 -5.11 4.87
N VAL A 270 1.34 -4.39 3.80
CA VAL A 270 0.39 -3.98 2.76
C VAL A 270 0.82 -4.59 1.43
N ARG A 271 -0.12 -5.21 0.73
CA ARG A 271 0.07 -5.69 -0.64
C ARG A 271 -0.56 -4.71 -1.61
N TRP A 272 0.19 -4.32 -2.62
CA TRP A 272 -0.26 -3.43 -3.67
C TRP A 272 -0.42 -4.21 -4.97
N TYR A 273 -1.63 -4.20 -5.50
CA TYR A 273 -1.99 -4.75 -6.80
C TYR A 273 -2.32 -3.61 -7.75
N LEU A 274 -1.88 -3.71 -8.99
CA LEU A 274 -2.24 -2.77 -10.04
C LEU A 274 -2.53 -3.57 -11.31
N VAL A 275 -3.74 -3.45 -11.82
CA VAL A 275 -4.19 -4.21 -13.00
C VAL A 275 -4.98 -3.31 -13.95
N PRO A 276 -4.97 -3.57 -15.26
CA PRO A 276 -5.87 -2.90 -16.19
C PRO A 276 -7.34 -3.14 -15.81
N CYS A 277 -8.20 -2.14 -15.98
CA CYS A 277 -9.65 -2.28 -15.87
C CYS A 277 -10.34 -1.51 -16.99
N ASP A 278 -11.59 -1.87 -17.28
CA ASP A 278 -12.43 -1.05 -18.15
C ASP A 278 -12.78 0.20 -17.34
N GLY A 279 -12.28 1.36 -17.79
CA GLY A 279 -12.35 2.61 -17.04
C GLY A 279 -13.78 2.93 -16.62
N ALA A 280 -14.07 2.75 -15.33
CA ALA A 280 -15.39 3.00 -14.77
C ALA A 280 -15.35 4.28 -13.94
N ALA A 281 -16.18 5.25 -14.33
CA ALA A 281 -16.49 6.42 -13.50
C ALA A 281 -17.63 6.13 -12.50
N GLU A 282 -18.22 4.91 -12.56
CA GLU A 282 -19.43 4.52 -11.83
C GLU A 282 -19.27 3.15 -11.16
N PRO A 283 -19.96 2.90 -10.03
CA PRO A 283 -19.99 1.60 -9.38
C PRO A 283 -20.37 0.47 -10.34
N SER A 284 -19.62 -0.64 -10.26
CA SER A 284 -19.84 -1.80 -11.14
C SER A 284 -19.55 -3.09 -10.40
N GLU A 285 -20.44 -4.07 -10.51
CA GLU A 285 -20.25 -5.41 -9.93
C GLU A 285 -19.00 -6.11 -10.51
N ALA A 286 -18.71 -5.91 -11.78
CA ALA A 286 -17.53 -6.44 -12.43
C ALA A 286 -16.23 -5.89 -11.83
N LEU A 287 -16.21 -4.58 -11.55
CA LEU A 287 -15.05 -3.92 -10.94
C LEU A 287 -14.85 -4.39 -9.49
N LEU A 288 -15.94 -4.49 -8.69
CA LEU A 288 -15.87 -5.04 -7.34
C LEU A 288 -15.37 -6.48 -7.34
N LYS A 289 -15.93 -7.34 -8.21
CA LYS A 289 -15.49 -8.74 -8.34
C LYS A 289 -14.02 -8.83 -8.71
N LYS A 290 -13.53 -7.94 -9.56
CA LYS A 290 -12.11 -7.87 -9.93
C LYS A 290 -11.25 -7.49 -8.72
N ALA A 291 -11.61 -6.47 -7.96
CA ALA A 291 -10.90 -6.09 -6.73
C ALA A 291 -10.87 -7.24 -5.72
N LYS A 292 -12.02 -7.85 -5.44
CA LYS A 292 -12.14 -9.01 -4.51
C LYS A 292 -11.32 -10.22 -4.97
N SER A 293 -11.18 -10.43 -6.26
CA SER A 293 -10.34 -11.53 -6.79
C SER A 293 -8.84 -11.31 -6.51
N LEU A 294 -8.39 -10.07 -6.32
CA LEU A 294 -7.02 -9.74 -5.92
C LEU A 294 -6.84 -9.83 -4.40
N VAL A 295 -7.86 -9.41 -3.64
CA VAL A 295 -7.85 -9.48 -2.16
C VAL A 295 -7.85 -10.92 -1.65
N ASN A 296 -8.50 -11.85 -2.35
CA ASN A 296 -8.67 -13.25 -1.93
C ASN A 296 -7.56 -14.20 -2.45
N ARG A 297 -6.46 -13.66 -2.97
CA ARG A 297 -5.28 -14.43 -3.42
C ARG A 297 -4.35 -14.86 -2.25
#